data_916206b397038891179aff1c68a88eaf
#
_entry.id   916206b397038891179aff1c68a88eaf
#
_cell.length_a   1.000
_cell.length_b   1.000
_cell.length_c   1.000
_cell.angle_alpha   90.00
_cell.angle_beta   90.00
_cell.angle_gamma   90.00
#
_symmetry.space_group_name_H-M   'P 1'
#
loop_
_entity.id
_entity.type
_entity.pdbx_description
1 polymer ?
#
loop_
_entity_poly.entity_id
_entity_poly.type
_entity_poly.pdbx_seq_one_letter_code
_entity_poly.pdbx_strand_id
1 'polypeptide(L)'
;MLFRSVYFDFDSSAVKGEYKPVVEAHAGYLKKNPQRKAQIQGNTDAQGSREYNLALGQRRAESVKSMMRVLGVPENQLEAVSYGKEKLRATGSSDADNAENRRADVAYDGE
;
A
#
# COMPACT_ATOMS: atom_id res chain seq x y z
N MET A 1 -3.75 14.34 -10.91
CA MET A 1 -3.21 12.97 -10.71
C MET A 1 -3.03 12.69 -9.24
N LEU A 2 -3.46 11.54 -8.77
CA LEU A 2 -3.30 11.15 -7.38
C LEU A 2 -1.97 10.42 -7.18
N PHE A 3 -1.27 10.75 -6.10
CA PHE A 3 -0.13 9.95 -5.65
C PHE A 3 -0.65 8.58 -5.21
N ARG A 4 0.08 7.53 -5.53
CA ARG A 4 -0.38 6.15 -5.33
C ARG A 4 0.37 5.39 -4.25
N SER A 5 1.52 5.89 -3.80
CA SER A 5 2.36 5.16 -2.86
C SER A 5 2.28 5.74 -1.47
N VAL A 6 2.09 4.86 -0.50
CA VAL A 6 2.19 5.15 0.92
C VAL A 6 3.43 4.43 1.42
N TYR A 7 4.39 5.17 1.99
CA TYR A 7 5.66 4.60 2.44
C TYR A 7 5.63 4.31 3.94
N PHE A 8 6.38 3.29 4.32
CA PHE A 8 6.41 2.81 5.71
C PHE A 8 7.83 2.82 6.27
N ASP A 9 7.92 3.00 7.57
CA ASP A 9 9.18 2.84 8.27
C ASP A 9 9.60 1.38 8.30
N PHE A 10 10.88 1.14 8.60
CA PHE A 10 11.42 -0.21 8.70
C PHE A 10 10.57 -1.04 9.68
N ASP A 11 10.23 -2.25 9.25
CA ASP A 11 9.50 -3.24 10.06
C ASP A 11 8.17 -2.70 10.62
N SER A 12 7.59 -1.69 10.00
CA SER A 12 6.34 -1.08 10.43
C SER A 12 5.24 -1.22 9.37
N SER A 13 4.01 -1.37 9.84
CA SER A 13 2.81 -1.32 8.99
C SER A 13 1.88 -0.18 9.40
N ALA A 14 2.34 0.75 10.22
CA ALA A 14 1.55 1.91 10.62
C ALA A 14 1.59 2.98 9.53
N VAL A 15 0.43 3.47 9.10
CA VAL A 15 0.33 4.57 8.14
C VAL A 15 0.73 5.87 8.84
N LYS A 16 1.80 6.49 8.36
CA LYS A 16 2.29 7.74 8.95
C LYS A 16 1.36 8.89 8.57
N GLY A 17 1.27 9.88 9.47
CA GLY A 17 0.37 11.02 9.27
C GLY A 17 0.57 11.76 7.96
N GLU A 18 1.83 11.84 7.48
CA GLU A 18 2.13 12.52 6.22
C GLU A 18 1.49 11.88 5.00
N TYR A 19 1.10 10.60 5.07
CA TYR A 19 0.46 9.88 3.97
C TYR A 19 -1.05 9.80 4.09
N LYS A 20 -1.63 10.29 5.18
CA LYS A 20 -3.10 10.30 5.33
C LYS A 20 -3.80 11.06 4.20
N PRO A 21 -3.30 12.22 3.73
CA PRO A 21 -3.93 12.89 2.59
C PRO A 21 -3.96 12.05 1.32
N VAL A 22 -2.94 11.20 1.08
CA VAL A 22 -2.93 10.28 -0.06
C VAL A 22 -4.07 9.29 0.04
N VAL A 23 -4.24 8.68 1.22
CA VAL A 23 -5.30 7.70 1.47
C VAL A 23 -6.67 8.36 1.35
N GLU A 24 -6.83 9.55 1.92
CA GLU A 24 -8.08 10.32 1.86
C GLU A 24 -8.47 10.67 0.43
N ALA A 25 -7.50 11.04 -0.42
CA ALA A 25 -7.76 11.37 -1.80
C ALA A 25 -8.28 10.15 -2.57
N HIS A 26 -7.68 8.98 -2.37
CA HIS A 26 -8.15 7.75 -3.01
C HIS A 26 -9.51 7.31 -2.47
N ALA A 27 -9.74 7.44 -1.17
CA ALA A 27 -11.04 7.12 -0.58
C ALA A 27 -12.13 8.01 -1.16
N GLY A 28 -11.88 9.30 -1.29
CA GLY A 28 -12.81 10.24 -1.90
C GLY A 28 -13.14 9.88 -3.36
N TYR A 29 -12.12 9.53 -4.13
CA TYR A 29 -12.31 9.11 -5.51
C TYR A 29 -13.17 7.86 -5.62
N LEU A 30 -12.88 6.84 -4.81
CA LEU A 30 -13.64 5.59 -4.84
C LEU A 30 -15.08 5.77 -4.40
N LYS A 31 -15.34 6.62 -3.41
CA LYS A 31 -16.72 6.91 -2.97
C LYS A 31 -17.53 7.59 -4.07
N LYS A 32 -16.91 8.41 -4.89
CA LYS A 32 -17.56 9.08 -6.01
C LYS A 32 -17.71 8.19 -7.24
N ASN A 33 -16.98 7.08 -7.28
CA ASN A 33 -16.95 6.17 -8.42
C ASN A 33 -17.21 4.74 -7.93
N PRO A 34 -18.45 4.40 -7.56
CA PRO A 34 -18.73 3.14 -6.87
C PRO A 34 -18.50 1.89 -7.73
N GLN A 35 -18.34 2.04 -9.04
CA GLN A 35 -18.01 0.92 -9.93
C GLN A 35 -16.51 0.64 -10.02
N ARG A 36 -15.67 1.59 -9.57
CA ARG A 36 -14.22 1.38 -9.60
C ARG A 36 -13.79 0.51 -8.43
N LYS A 37 -12.76 -0.27 -8.67
CA LYS A 37 -12.14 -1.12 -7.67
C LYS A 37 -10.66 -0.80 -7.57
N ALA A 38 -10.12 -0.87 -6.36
CA ALA A 38 -8.70 -0.65 -6.10
C ALA A 38 -8.09 -1.88 -5.48
N GLN A 39 -6.89 -2.23 -5.96
CA GLN A 39 -6.05 -3.24 -5.33
C GLN A 39 -4.95 -2.52 -4.58
N ILE A 40 -4.84 -2.78 -3.29
CA ILE A 40 -3.80 -2.19 -2.45
C ILE A 40 -2.68 -3.22 -2.34
N GLN A 41 -1.53 -2.88 -2.88
CA GLN A 41 -0.41 -3.78 -3.07
C GLN A 41 0.67 -3.49 -2.05
N GLY A 42 0.82 -4.35 -1.06
CA GLY A 42 1.82 -4.21 -0.01
C GLY A 42 3.17 -4.75 -0.45
N ASN A 43 4.20 -3.97 -0.22
CA ASN A 43 5.57 -4.27 -0.62
C ASN A 43 6.53 -4.04 0.54
N THR A 44 7.67 -4.74 0.50
CA THR A 44 8.72 -4.60 1.49
C THR A 44 10.07 -4.36 0.81
N ASP A 45 11.09 -4.01 1.61
CA ASP A 45 12.45 -4.03 1.11
C ASP A 45 12.97 -5.48 1.04
N ALA A 46 14.23 -5.65 0.63
CA ALA A 46 14.78 -6.97 0.39
C ALA A 46 15.30 -7.66 1.65
N GLN A 47 15.25 -7.00 2.81
CA GLN A 47 15.77 -7.54 4.07
C GLN A 47 14.79 -8.55 4.66
N GLY A 48 15.33 -9.66 5.17
CA GLY A 48 14.53 -10.69 5.85
C GLY A 48 14.07 -11.81 4.92
N SER A 49 13.33 -12.76 5.49
CA SER A 49 12.85 -13.92 4.76
C SER A 49 11.68 -13.57 3.83
N ARG A 50 11.45 -14.45 2.85
CA ARG A 50 10.34 -14.31 1.92
C ARG A 50 8.99 -14.34 2.67
N GLU A 51 8.84 -15.30 3.57
CA GLU A 51 7.59 -15.48 4.33
C GLU A 51 7.30 -14.28 5.24
N TYR A 52 8.32 -13.80 5.94
CA TYR A 52 8.17 -12.63 6.81
C TYR A 52 7.72 -11.41 6.01
N ASN A 53 8.32 -11.19 4.85
CA ASN A 53 8.02 -10.04 4.01
C ASN A 53 6.66 -10.14 3.33
N LEU A 54 6.20 -11.36 2.97
CA LEU A 54 4.85 -11.53 2.49
C LEU A 54 3.84 -11.12 3.56
N ALA A 55 4.06 -11.53 4.80
CA ALA A 55 3.18 -11.16 5.91
C ALA A 55 3.23 -9.66 6.20
N LEU A 56 4.43 -9.06 6.19
CA LEU A 56 4.57 -7.61 6.43
C LEU A 56 3.88 -6.80 5.33
N GLY A 57 4.07 -7.20 4.06
CA GLY A 57 3.39 -6.55 2.94
C GLY A 57 1.88 -6.63 3.07
N GLN A 58 1.36 -7.78 3.51
CA GLN A 58 -0.07 -7.94 3.74
C GLN A 58 -0.56 -6.98 4.83
N ARG A 59 0.16 -6.87 5.93
CA ARG A 59 -0.20 -5.95 7.01
C ARG A 59 -0.19 -4.49 6.53
N ARG A 60 0.77 -4.12 5.67
CA ARG A 60 0.81 -2.77 5.08
C ARG A 60 -0.39 -2.49 4.20
N ALA A 61 -0.73 -3.43 3.34
CA ALA A 61 -1.91 -3.31 2.48
C ALA A 61 -3.20 -3.23 3.31
N GLU A 62 -3.31 -4.07 4.33
CA GLU A 62 -4.48 -4.07 5.22
C GLU A 62 -4.61 -2.77 6.01
N SER A 63 -3.51 -2.17 6.43
CA SER A 63 -3.55 -0.89 7.15
C SER A 63 -4.14 0.21 6.29
N VAL A 64 -3.74 0.29 5.02
CA VAL A 64 -4.28 1.27 4.08
C VAL A 64 -5.75 0.96 3.79
N LYS A 65 -6.09 -0.29 3.55
CA LYS A 65 -7.47 -0.72 3.30
C LYS A 65 -8.38 -0.37 4.48
N SER A 66 -7.94 -0.66 5.71
CA SER A 66 -8.72 -0.37 6.90
C SER A 66 -9.00 1.13 7.04
N MET A 67 -8.00 1.96 6.74
CA MET A 67 -8.18 3.41 6.77
C MET A 67 -9.23 3.86 5.74
N MET A 68 -9.17 3.31 4.53
CA MET A 68 -10.17 3.63 3.50
C MET A 68 -11.58 3.22 3.91
N ARG A 69 -11.72 2.06 4.57
CA ARG A 69 -13.00 1.59 5.08
C ARG A 69 -13.57 2.52 6.15
N VAL A 70 -12.73 2.98 7.06
CA VAL A 70 -13.12 3.97 8.07
C VAL A 70 -13.59 5.26 7.40
N LEU A 71 -12.98 5.63 6.28
CA LEU A 71 -13.34 6.82 5.51
C LEU A 71 -14.60 6.61 4.65
N GLY A 72 -15.20 5.42 4.68
CA GLY A 72 -16.49 5.16 4.04
C GLY A 72 -16.44 4.40 2.73
N VAL A 73 -15.28 3.88 2.32
CA VAL A 73 -15.19 3.06 1.10
C VAL A 73 -15.73 1.65 1.38
N PRO A 74 -16.68 1.15 0.58
CA PRO A 74 -17.20 -0.20 0.78
C PRO A 74 -16.15 -1.28 0.54
N GLU A 75 -16.29 -2.39 1.25
CA GLU A 75 -15.40 -3.55 1.14
C GLU A 75 -15.27 -4.06 -0.30
N ASN A 76 -16.35 -4.04 -1.06
CA ASN A 76 -16.37 -4.60 -2.40
C ASN A 76 -15.59 -3.78 -3.43
N GLN A 77 -15.12 -2.60 -3.07
CA GLN A 77 -14.24 -1.79 -3.92
C GLN A 77 -12.76 -1.99 -3.61
N LEU A 78 -12.42 -2.76 -2.58
CA LEU A 78 -11.05 -2.85 -2.06
C LEU A 78 -10.57 -4.29 -2.00
N GLU A 79 -9.34 -4.50 -2.45
CA GLU A 79 -8.64 -5.78 -2.28
C GLU A 79 -7.23 -5.49 -1.78
N ALA A 80 -6.79 -6.20 -0.73
CA ALA A 80 -5.43 -6.09 -0.21
C ALA A 80 -4.64 -7.31 -0.63
N VAL A 81 -3.49 -7.10 -1.27
CA VAL A 81 -2.59 -8.17 -1.69
C VAL A 81 -1.17 -7.83 -1.25
N SER A 82 -0.34 -8.86 -1.08
CA SER A 82 1.05 -8.67 -0.75
C SER A 82 1.94 -9.28 -1.83
N TYR A 83 2.91 -8.50 -2.27
CA TYR A 83 4.01 -9.01 -3.08
C TYR A 83 5.27 -9.22 -2.25
N GLY A 84 5.25 -8.85 -0.97
CA GLY A 84 6.42 -8.96 -0.11
C GLY A 84 7.60 -8.27 -0.74
N LYS A 85 8.73 -8.97 -0.86
CA LYS A 85 9.93 -8.45 -1.51
C LYS A 85 10.09 -8.88 -2.97
N GLU A 86 9.02 -9.40 -3.59
CA GLU A 86 9.08 -9.96 -4.95
C GLU A 86 9.07 -8.90 -6.05
N LYS A 87 8.59 -7.68 -5.76
CA LYS A 87 8.48 -6.61 -6.75
C LYS A 87 9.21 -5.35 -6.29
N LEU A 88 10.52 -5.45 -6.22
CA LEU A 88 11.34 -4.32 -5.79
C LEU A 88 11.31 -3.21 -6.84
N ARG A 89 11.07 -1.97 -6.37
CA ARG A 89 11.16 -0.78 -7.20
C ARG A 89 12.60 -0.32 -7.35
N ALA A 90 13.38 -0.44 -6.26
CA ALA A 90 14.81 -0.17 -6.25
C ALA A 90 15.54 -1.46 -5.94
N THR A 91 16.55 -1.83 -6.74
CA THR A 91 17.21 -3.12 -6.64
C THR A 91 18.52 -3.10 -5.85
N GLY A 92 18.98 -1.92 -5.44
CA GLY A 92 20.14 -1.78 -4.58
C GLY A 92 19.85 -2.13 -3.13
N SER A 93 20.85 -1.97 -2.29
CA SER A 93 20.75 -2.30 -0.86
C SER A 93 21.05 -1.11 0.07
N SER A 94 21.10 0.10 -0.48
CA SER A 94 21.27 1.30 0.34
C SER A 94 20.03 1.58 1.16
N ASP A 95 20.15 2.43 2.18
CA ASP A 95 18.99 2.85 2.98
C ASP A 95 17.93 3.53 2.10
N ALA A 96 18.36 4.32 1.11
CA ALA A 96 17.44 4.97 0.19
C ALA A 96 16.71 3.95 -0.69
N ASP A 97 17.40 2.92 -1.18
CA ASP A 97 16.77 1.86 -1.97
C ASP A 97 15.73 1.10 -1.13
N ASN A 98 16.09 0.75 0.10
CA ASN A 98 15.18 0.04 1.00
C ASN A 98 13.96 0.89 1.32
N ALA A 99 14.15 2.18 1.57
CA ALA A 99 13.04 3.10 1.85
C ALA A 99 12.07 3.19 0.67
N GLU A 100 12.57 3.19 -0.56
CA GLU A 100 11.76 3.24 -1.77
C GLU A 100 10.88 2.00 -1.92
N ASN A 101 11.32 0.87 -1.40
CA ASN A 101 10.59 -0.40 -1.51
C ASN A 101 9.54 -0.60 -0.40
N ARG A 102 9.69 0.06 0.76
CA ARG A 102 8.75 -0.10 1.88
C ARG A 102 7.49 0.71 1.61
N ARG A 103 6.55 0.11 0.86
CA ARG A 103 5.38 0.87 0.42
C ARG A 103 4.13 0.01 0.22
N ALA A 104 2.99 0.68 0.19
CA ALA A 104 1.75 0.11 -0.34
C ALA A 104 1.30 1.00 -1.49
N ASP A 105 1.02 0.39 -2.63
CA ASP A 105 0.58 1.09 -3.84
C ASP A 105 -0.91 0.89 -4.05
N VAL A 106 -1.59 1.92 -4.52
CA VAL A 106 -3.01 1.84 -4.88
C VAL A 106 -3.10 1.70 -6.39
N ALA A 107 -3.59 0.56 -6.86
CA ALA A 107 -3.77 0.27 -8.28
C ALA A 107 -5.26 0.09 -8.58
N TYR A 108 -5.71 0.68 -9.66
CA TYR A 108 -7.12 0.60 -10.04
C TYR A 108 -7.34 -0.45 -11.12
N ASP A 109 -8.55 -1.01 -11.16
CA ASP A 109 -8.94 -1.95 -12.20
C ASP A 109 -8.86 -1.29 -13.59
N GLY A 110 -8.43 -2.07 -14.59
CA GLY A 110 -8.29 -1.56 -15.94
C GLY A 110 -6.99 -0.83 -16.24
N GLU A 111 -6.05 -0.84 -15.31
CA GLU A 111 -4.73 -0.23 -15.52
C GLU A 111 -3.69 -1.21 -16.04
#